data_7e2150aba45a2d8eb675c0ab668cd507
#
_entry.id   7e2150aba45a2d8eb675c0ab668cd507
#
_cell.length_a   1.000
_cell.length_b   1.000
_cell.length_c   1.000
_cell.angle_alpha   90.00
_cell.angle_beta   90.00
_cell.angle_gamma   90.00
#
_symmetry.space_group_name_H-M   'P 1'
#
loop_
_entity.id
_entity.type
_entity.pdbx_description
1 polymer ?
#
loop_
_entity_poly.entity_id
_entity_poly.type
_entity_poly.pdbx_seq_one_letter_code
_entity_poly.pdbx_strand_id
1 'polypeptide(L)'
;RQAMFKYFDAHTHAHFSAFKDDWRQVIQRALDGGTQMIIVGTQKDTSRVALEAAHAFPRGVYAAVGLHPVHTDRSFHDAQELGATDDAKGFTSRGEQFDPAYYKELALDPKVVAIGECGLDYFRIEGDMDEKRQRQKDAFEAQITLAHEVQKPLMIHCRNAFSDLVDI
;
A
#
# COMPACT_ATOMS: atom_id res chain seq x y z
N ARG A 1 -0.87 28.25 17.99
CA ARG A 1 -2.04 27.34 18.15
C ARG A 1 -1.69 26.04 17.43
N GLN A 2 -1.68 24.91 18.13
CA GLN A 2 -1.56 23.61 17.46
C GLN A 2 -2.78 23.43 16.56
N ALA A 3 -2.56 23.18 15.26
CA ALA A 3 -3.63 22.84 14.35
C ALA A 3 -4.34 21.58 14.87
N MET A 4 -5.62 21.70 15.13
CA MET A 4 -6.43 20.56 15.58
C MET A 4 -6.84 19.79 14.34
N PHE A 5 -6.34 18.57 14.19
CA PHE A 5 -6.76 17.69 13.11
C PHE A 5 -8.24 17.32 13.27
N LYS A 6 -8.99 17.40 12.17
CA LYS A 6 -10.43 17.13 12.12
C LYS A 6 -10.76 15.88 11.34
N TYR A 7 -9.88 15.52 10.39
CA TYR A 7 -10.07 14.40 9.47
C TYR A 7 -8.86 13.48 9.48
N PHE A 8 -9.10 12.25 9.09
CA PHE A 8 -8.06 11.25 8.92
C PHE A 8 -8.28 10.54 7.57
N ASP A 9 -7.37 10.73 6.63
CA ASP A 9 -7.32 9.97 5.38
C ASP A 9 -6.56 8.66 5.66
N ALA A 10 -7.30 7.56 5.73
CA ALA A 10 -6.73 6.27 6.09
C ALA A 10 -5.96 5.61 4.95
N HIS A 11 -6.04 6.13 3.70
CA HIS A 11 -5.42 5.47 2.55
C HIS A 11 -5.11 6.47 1.43
N THR A 12 -3.85 6.86 1.29
CA THR A 12 -3.43 7.73 0.18
C THR A 12 -2.11 7.30 -0.44
N HIS A 13 -1.96 7.58 -1.73
CA HIS A 13 -0.75 7.35 -2.51
C HIS A 13 -0.09 8.66 -2.96
N ALA A 14 -0.15 9.70 -2.14
CA ALA A 14 0.41 11.02 -2.45
C ALA A 14 1.92 11.04 -2.75
N HIS A 15 2.63 9.94 -2.50
CA HIS A 15 4.07 9.75 -2.79
C HIS A 15 4.34 9.07 -4.14
N PHE A 16 3.31 8.65 -4.88
CA PHE A 16 3.47 8.00 -6.17
C PHE A 16 3.94 8.97 -7.26
N SER A 17 4.43 8.41 -8.36
CA SER A 17 5.04 9.15 -9.46
C SER A 17 4.17 10.27 -10.04
N ALA A 18 2.84 10.16 -9.92
CA ALA A 18 1.91 11.21 -10.31
C ALA A 18 2.12 12.53 -9.54
N PHE A 19 2.66 12.45 -8.32
CA PHE A 19 2.91 13.60 -7.43
C PHE A 19 4.41 13.88 -7.23
N LYS A 20 5.31 13.29 -8.03
CA LYS A 20 6.76 13.36 -7.82
C LYS A 20 7.30 14.78 -7.66
N ASP A 21 6.70 15.76 -8.32
CA ASP A 21 7.19 17.14 -8.36
C ASP A 21 6.63 18.00 -7.21
N ASP A 22 5.48 17.63 -6.63
CA ASP A 22 4.78 18.45 -5.63
C ASP A 22 4.20 17.70 -4.42
N TRP A 23 4.54 16.43 -4.22
CA TRP A 23 3.99 15.59 -3.15
C TRP A 23 4.08 16.22 -1.75
N ARG A 24 5.18 16.96 -1.46
CA ARG A 24 5.32 17.66 -0.18
C ARG A 24 4.29 18.76 0.00
N GLN A 25 4.02 19.52 -1.06
CA GLN A 25 3.02 20.57 -1.06
C GLN A 25 1.59 20.00 -0.97
N VAL A 26 1.34 18.86 -1.64
CA VAL A 26 0.05 18.14 -1.54
C VAL A 26 -0.21 17.73 -0.10
N ILE A 27 0.75 17.06 0.54
CA ILE A 27 0.64 16.64 1.94
C ILE A 27 0.49 17.85 2.88
N GLN A 28 1.31 18.89 2.69
CA GLN A 28 1.25 20.08 3.54
C GLN A 28 -0.12 20.78 3.46
N ARG A 29 -0.70 20.92 2.26
CA ARG A 29 -2.06 21.48 2.10
C ARG A 29 -3.11 20.67 2.85
N ALA A 30 -3.03 19.34 2.81
CA ALA A 30 -3.95 18.48 3.56
C ALA A 30 -3.80 18.67 5.08
N LEU A 31 -2.57 18.72 5.59
CA LEU A 31 -2.29 18.99 6.99
C LEU A 31 -2.80 20.36 7.44
N ASP A 32 -2.59 21.40 6.62
CA ASP A 32 -3.08 22.78 6.88
C ASP A 32 -4.62 22.83 6.88
N GLY A 33 -5.26 21.98 6.06
CA GLY A 33 -6.70 21.76 6.05
C GLY A 33 -7.23 20.93 7.22
N GLY A 34 -6.34 20.43 8.09
CA GLY A 34 -6.69 19.65 9.28
C GLY A 34 -6.85 18.15 9.01
N THR A 35 -6.29 17.62 7.92
CA THR A 35 -6.33 16.20 7.58
C THR A 35 -5.00 15.51 7.91
N GLN A 36 -5.03 14.51 8.78
CA GLN A 36 -3.94 13.53 8.95
C GLN A 36 -4.07 12.43 7.89
N MET A 37 -2.99 11.68 7.65
CA MET A 37 -3.03 10.64 6.62
C MET A 37 -2.10 9.47 6.86
N ILE A 38 -2.45 8.33 6.25
CA ILE A 38 -1.56 7.20 6.06
C ILE A 38 -1.14 7.16 4.59
N ILE A 39 0.16 7.24 4.35
CA ILE A 39 0.77 7.03 3.03
C ILE A 39 1.01 5.54 2.85
N VAL A 40 0.47 4.95 1.79
CA VAL A 40 0.37 3.50 1.64
C VAL A 40 1.33 3.00 0.57
N GLY A 41 2.27 2.16 0.98
CA GLY A 41 3.14 1.40 0.07
C GLY A 41 2.42 0.21 -0.54
N THR A 42 2.91 -0.26 -1.69
CA THR A 42 2.33 -1.40 -2.42
C THR A 42 3.37 -2.45 -2.80
N GLN A 43 4.65 -2.15 -2.63
CA GLN A 43 5.80 -3.03 -2.87
C GLN A 43 7.03 -2.46 -2.12
N LYS A 44 8.18 -3.12 -2.20
CA LYS A 44 9.41 -2.70 -1.47
C LYS A 44 9.73 -1.23 -1.63
N ASP A 45 9.86 -0.77 -2.88
CA ASP A 45 10.28 0.60 -3.17
C ASP A 45 9.27 1.63 -2.65
N THR A 46 7.98 1.42 -2.94
CA THR A 46 6.92 2.36 -2.52
C THR A 46 6.67 2.33 -1.02
N SER A 47 6.87 1.18 -0.36
CA SER A 47 6.79 1.07 1.11
C SER A 47 7.92 1.87 1.78
N ARG A 48 9.15 1.78 1.27
CA ARG A 48 10.27 2.59 1.76
C ARG A 48 10.02 4.08 1.57
N VAL A 49 9.57 4.47 0.37
CA VAL A 49 9.27 5.88 0.06
C VAL A 49 8.10 6.41 0.89
N ALA A 50 7.08 5.58 1.17
CA ALA A 50 5.98 5.93 2.07
C ALA A 50 6.48 6.26 3.48
N LEU A 51 7.40 5.47 4.02
CA LEU A 51 8.01 5.71 5.31
C LEU A 51 8.89 6.99 5.30
N GLU A 52 9.70 7.19 4.26
CA GLU A 52 10.49 8.42 4.08
C GLU A 52 9.59 9.67 4.02
N ALA A 53 8.45 9.56 3.31
CA ALA A 53 7.47 10.64 3.25
C ALA A 53 6.83 10.92 4.61
N ALA A 54 6.52 9.88 5.40
CA ALA A 54 6.01 10.06 6.76
C ALA A 54 7.00 10.74 7.69
N HIS A 55 8.30 10.43 7.57
CA HIS A 55 9.37 11.10 8.33
C HIS A 55 9.63 12.55 7.90
N ALA A 56 9.26 12.92 6.67
CA ALA A 56 9.40 14.31 6.21
C ALA A 56 8.48 15.30 6.96
N PHE A 57 7.50 14.79 7.70
CA PHE A 57 6.56 15.59 8.48
C PHE A 57 6.60 15.16 9.95
N PRO A 58 6.75 16.11 10.91
CA PRO A 58 6.87 15.77 12.32
C PRO A 58 5.59 15.16 12.88
N ARG A 59 4.42 15.54 12.34
CA ARG A 59 3.09 15.14 12.84
C ARG A 59 2.09 14.94 11.70
N GLY A 60 1.11 14.06 11.94
CA GLY A 60 -0.06 13.90 11.09
C GLY A 60 0.15 13.08 9.82
N VAL A 61 1.37 12.58 9.59
CA VAL A 61 1.67 11.69 8.45
C VAL A 61 2.27 10.39 8.97
N TYR A 62 1.69 9.29 8.55
CA TYR A 62 2.05 7.92 8.91
C TYR A 62 2.24 7.09 7.64
N ALA A 63 2.74 5.87 7.78
CA ALA A 63 2.91 4.95 6.66
C ALA A 63 2.24 3.60 6.92
N ALA A 64 1.81 2.94 5.85
CA ALA A 64 1.57 1.50 5.80
C ALA A 64 2.56 0.88 4.82
N VAL A 65 3.08 -0.31 5.16
CA VAL A 65 4.09 -1.00 4.38
C VAL A 65 3.63 -2.43 4.08
N GLY A 66 3.72 -2.86 2.82
CA GLY A 66 3.26 -4.16 2.41
C GLY A 66 3.43 -4.42 0.92
N LEU A 67 3.03 -5.62 0.52
CA LEU A 67 3.02 -6.07 -0.87
C LEU A 67 1.58 -6.25 -1.34
N HIS A 68 1.16 -5.38 -2.23
CA HIS A 68 -0.16 -5.44 -2.88
C HIS A 68 -0.26 -6.68 -3.79
N PRO A 69 -1.40 -7.37 -3.83
CA PRO A 69 -1.55 -8.60 -4.62
C PRO A 69 -1.20 -8.46 -6.10
N VAL A 70 -1.48 -7.35 -6.75
CA VAL A 70 -1.11 -7.14 -8.17
C VAL A 70 0.40 -7.15 -8.42
N HIS A 71 1.21 -6.92 -7.40
CA HIS A 71 2.67 -6.92 -7.51
C HIS A 71 3.32 -8.28 -7.25
N THR A 72 2.55 -9.31 -6.88
CA THR A 72 3.05 -10.68 -6.68
C THR A 72 3.39 -11.38 -8.00
N ASP A 73 2.92 -10.84 -9.13
CA ASP A 73 3.20 -11.36 -10.45
C ASP A 73 3.62 -10.24 -11.41
N ARG A 74 4.29 -10.63 -12.51
CA ARG A 74 4.66 -9.71 -13.56
C ARG A 74 3.48 -9.58 -14.55
N SER A 75 2.74 -8.50 -14.43
CA SER A 75 1.58 -8.22 -15.26
C SER A 75 1.51 -6.74 -15.62
N PHE A 76 0.86 -6.44 -16.75
CA PHE A 76 0.58 -5.07 -17.16
C PHE A 76 -0.77 -4.62 -16.57
N HIS A 77 -0.79 -3.44 -15.98
CA HIS A 77 -2.00 -2.81 -15.45
C HIS A 77 -2.25 -1.51 -16.19
N ASP A 78 -3.42 -1.38 -16.79
CA ASP A 78 -3.82 -0.17 -17.51
C ASP A 78 -4.36 0.92 -16.55
N ALA A 79 -4.57 2.12 -17.09
CA ALA A 79 -5.07 3.25 -16.30
C ALA A 79 -6.46 3.00 -15.71
N GLN A 80 -7.31 2.21 -16.39
CA GLN A 80 -8.66 1.89 -15.93
C GLN A 80 -8.64 0.95 -14.71
N GLU A 81 -7.69 0.01 -14.68
CA GLU A 81 -7.49 -0.86 -13.51
C GLU A 81 -7.09 -0.08 -12.26
N LEU A 82 -6.39 1.03 -12.45
CA LEU A 82 -5.93 1.92 -11.37
C LEU A 82 -7.00 2.93 -10.94
N GLY A 83 -8.18 2.92 -11.56
CA GLY A 83 -9.22 3.91 -11.31
C GLY A 83 -8.85 5.33 -11.77
N ALA A 84 -7.88 5.44 -12.68
CA ALA A 84 -7.37 6.71 -13.18
C ALA A 84 -8.13 7.16 -14.46
N THR A 85 -7.99 8.44 -14.81
CA THR A 85 -8.55 9.00 -16.05
C THR A 85 -7.75 8.56 -17.29
N ASP A 86 -8.33 8.69 -18.46
CA ASP A 86 -7.79 8.21 -19.76
C ASP A 86 -6.36 8.68 -20.10
N ASP A 87 -5.87 9.75 -19.48
CA ASP A 87 -4.51 10.28 -19.68
C ASP A 87 -3.43 9.61 -18.82
N ALA A 88 -3.79 8.74 -17.89
CA ALA A 88 -2.84 8.04 -17.04
C ALA A 88 -2.19 6.86 -17.79
N LYS A 89 -0.87 6.76 -17.69
CA LYS A 89 -0.12 5.62 -18.25
C LYS A 89 -0.26 4.41 -17.35
N GLY A 90 -0.58 3.25 -17.93
CA GLY A 90 -0.47 1.97 -17.25
C GLY A 90 0.96 1.67 -16.78
N PHE A 91 1.12 0.68 -15.92
CA PHE A 91 2.43 0.19 -15.48
C PHE A 91 2.54 -1.32 -15.59
N THR A 92 3.78 -1.82 -15.65
CA THR A 92 4.06 -3.25 -15.57
C THR A 92 4.61 -3.59 -14.18
N SER A 93 3.92 -4.47 -13.47
CA SER A 93 4.42 -5.05 -12.22
C SER A 93 5.68 -5.88 -12.50
N ARG A 94 6.66 -5.82 -11.58
CA ARG A 94 7.92 -6.57 -11.72
C ARG A 94 7.83 -8.03 -11.26
N GLY A 95 6.76 -8.38 -10.54
CA GLY A 95 6.62 -9.65 -9.85
C GLY A 95 7.55 -9.70 -8.63
N GLU A 96 7.04 -9.29 -7.47
CA GLU A 96 7.80 -9.30 -6.22
C GLU A 96 7.39 -10.50 -5.36
N GLN A 97 8.38 -11.17 -4.78
CA GLN A 97 8.14 -12.14 -3.71
C GLN A 97 8.20 -11.41 -2.37
N PHE A 98 7.22 -11.66 -1.50
CA PHE A 98 7.18 -11.04 -0.17
C PHE A 98 8.43 -11.45 0.64
N ASP A 99 9.12 -10.46 1.17
CA ASP A 99 10.33 -10.61 1.97
C ASP A 99 10.03 -10.19 3.43
N PRO A 100 9.73 -11.16 4.33
CA PRO A 100 9.33 -10.85 5.70
C PRO A 100 10.37 -10.04 6.46
N ALA A 101 11.67 -10.28 6.22
CA ALA A 101 12.74 -9.59 6.92
C ALA A 101 12.79 -8.10 6.54
N TYR A 102 12.70 -7.80 5.25
CA TYR A 102 12.68 -6.44 4.73
C TYR A 102 11.47 -5.66 5.26
N TYR A 103 10.27 -6.21 5.13
CA TYR A 103 9.06 -5.52 5.57
C TYR A 103 8.98 -5.40 7.10
N LYS A 104 9.53 -6.37 7.85
CA LYS A 104 9.62 -6.28 9.31
C LYS A 104 10.52 -5.11 9.76
N GLU A 105 11.64 -4.91 9.11
CA GLU A 105 12.54 -3.77 9.40
C GLU A 105 11.78 -2.43 9.26
N LEU A 106 11.05 -2.23 8.15
CA LEU A 106 10.21 -1.05 7.97
C LEU A 106 9.08 -0.97 9.00
N ALA A 107 8.42 -2.10 9.26
CA ALA A 107 7.25 -2.17 10.12
C ALA A 107 7.55 -1.85 11.59
N LEU A 108 8.78 -2.00 12.04
CA LEU A 108 9.19 -1.66 13.42
C LEU A 108 9.31 -0.14 13.64
N ASP A 109 9.35 0.66 12.59
CA ASP A 109 9.37 2.12 12.73
C ASP A 109 8.05 2.63 13.33
N PRO A 110 8.09 3.58 14.29
CA PRO A 110 6.90 4.13 14.92
C PRO A 110 5.97 4.92 13.98
N LYS A 111 6.46 5.39 12.85
CA LYS A 111 5.64 6.04 11.80
C LYS A 111 4.84 5.04 10.99
N VAL A 112 5.20 3.76 10.97
CA VAL A 112 4.41 2.71 10.32
C VAL A 112 3.30 2.27 11.26
N VAL A 113 2.06 2.40 10.84
CA VAL A 113 0.86 2.14 11.65
C VAL A 113 0.04 0.94 11.20
N ALA A 114 0.34 0.37 10.03
CA ALA A 114 -0.35 -0.81 9.49
C ALA A 114 0.57 -1.61 8.56
N ILE A 115 0.26 -2.91 8.41
CA ILE A 115 0.81 -3.76 7.35
C ILE A 115 -0.16 -3.74 6.18
N GLY A 116 0.31 -3.32 5.04
CA GLY A 116 -0.47 -3.18 3.81
C GLY A 116 0.09 -2.06 2.89
N GLU A 117 -0.50 -1.92 1.74
CA GLU A 117 -1.72 -2.58 1.26
C GLU A 117 -1.42 -4.04 0.89
N CYS A 118 -2.20 -4.98 1.40
CA CYS A 118 -2.05 -6.41 1.19
C CYS A 118 -3.43 -7.07 0.98
N GLY A 119 -3.49 -8.31 0.55
CA GLY A 119 -4.74 -9.02 0.36
C GLY A 119 -4.81 -9.75 -0.97
N LEU A 120 -6.01 -9.77 -1.60
CA LEU A 120 -6.28 -10.53 -2.81
C LEU A 120 -6.94 -9.68 -3.90
N ASP A 121 -6.48 -9.84 -5.15
CA ASP A 121 -7.06 -9.22 -6.34
C ASP A 121 -7.19 -10.24 -7.46
N TYR A 122 -8.41 -10.66 -7.75
CA TYR A 122 -8.69 -11.64 -8.81
C TYR A 122 -9.27 -10.98 -10.07
N PHE A 123 -9.20 -9.66 -10.16
CA PHE A 123 -9.64 -8.95 -11.34
C PHE A 123 -8.59 -9.08 -12.45
N ARG A 124 -9.02 -9.56 -13.63
CA ARG A 124 -8.16 -9.70 -14.83
C ARG A 124 -6.87 -10.49 -14.59
N ILE A 125 -6.94 -11.61 -13.87
CA ILE A 125 -5.81 -12.55 -13.80
C ILE A 125 -5.67 -13.24 -15.17
N GLU A 126 -4.53 -13.06 -15.82
CA GLU A 126 -4.20 -13.71 -17.08
C GLU A 126 -3.27 -14.91 -16.87
N GLY A 127 -3.37 -15.93 -17.74
CA GLY A 127 -2.54 -17.13 -17.70
C GLY A 127 -3.01 -18.16 -16.67
N ASP A 128 -2.07 -18.80 -15.94
CA ASP A 128 -2.39 -19.79 -14.90
C ASP A 128 -3.01 -19.10 -13.68
N MET A 129 -4.34 -19.13 -13.62
CA MET A 129 -5.10 -18.45 -12.57
C MET A 129 -4.86 -19.09 -11.19
N ASP A 130 -4.72 -20.40 -11.12
CA ASP A 130 -4.57 -21.11 -9.84
C ASP A 130 -3.21 -20.81 -9.21
N GLU A 131 -2.13 -20.84 -10.01
CA GLU A 131 -0.79 -20.49 -9.55
C GLU A 131 -0.73 -19.03 -9.06
N LYS A 132 -1.32 -18.09 -9.82
CA LYS A 132 -1.29 -16.66 -9.46
C LYS A 132 -2.12 -16.36 -8.23
N ARG A 133 -3.29 -16.99 -8.08
CA ARG A 133 -4.09 -16.89 -6.85
C ARG A 133 -3.33 -17.45 -5.65
N GLN A 134 -2.65 -18.57 -5.81
CA GLN A 134 -1.86 -19.15 -4.73
C GLN A 134 -0.72 -18.23 -4.30
N ARG A 135 0.00 -17.62 -5.23
CA ARG A 135 1.04 -16.62 -4.91
C ARG A 135 0.50 -15.44 -4.11
N GLN A 136 -0.69 -14.94 -4.47
CA GLN A 136 -1.34 -13.86 -3.71
C GLN A 136 -1.70 -14.33 -2.29
N LYS A 137 -2.25 -15.53 -2.14
CA LYS A 137 -2.59 -16.11 -0.84
C LYS A 137 -1.34 -16.27 0.04
N ASP A 138 -0.28 -16.87 -0.51
CA ASP A 138 0.99 -17.07 0.22
C ASP A 138 1.58 -15.73 0.71
N ALA A 139 1.54 -14.70 -0.16
CA ALA A 139 2.01 -13.37 0.20
C ALA A 139 1.10 -12.70 1.25
N PHE A 140 -0.20 -12.93 1.20
CA PHE A 140 -1.14 -12.38 2.17
C PHE A 140 -0.99 -13.06 3.53
N GLU A 141 -0.91 -14.38 3.60
CA GLU A 141 -0.67 -15.14 4.84
C GLU A 141 0.64 -14.73 5.52
N ALA A 142 1.71 -14.53 4.73
CA ALA A 142 2.97 -14.03 5.27
C ALA A 142 2.84 -12.62 5.86
N GLN A 143 2.01 -11.76 5.29
CA GLN A 143 1.74 -10.42 5.82
C GLN A 143 0.84 -10.44 7.04
N ILE A 144 -0.11 -11.36 7.13
CA ILE A 144 -0.88 -11.62 8.36
C ILE A 144 0.08 -12.03 9.50
N THR A 145 0.99 -12.96 9.23
CA THR A 145 1.99 -13.38 10.20
C THR A 145 2.84 -12.21 10.67
N LEU A 146 3.35 -11.38 9.75
CA LEU A 146 4.11 -10.19 10.09
C LEU A 146 3.29 -9.21 10.93
N ALA A 147 2.02 -8.97 10.58
CA ALA A 147 1.15 -8.05 11.31
C ALA A 147 0.97 -8.50 12.79
N HIS A 148 0.80 -9.80 13.01
CA HIS A 148 0.78 -10.38 14.35
C HIS A 148 2.10 -10.20 15.11
N GLU A 149 3.23 -10.44 14.46
CA GLU A 149 4.56 -10.29 15.08
C GLU A 149 4.83 -8.85 15.53
N VAL A 150 4.46 -7.88 14.70
CA VAL A 150 4.70 -6.44 14.99
C VAL A 150 3.52 -5.77 15.70
N GLN A 151 2.44 -6.50 15.95
CA GLN A 151 1.21 -6.04 16.59
C GLN A 151 0.61 -4.78 15.93
N LYS A 152 0.52 -4.82 14.60
CA LYS A 152 -0.09 -3.76 13.80
C LYS A 152 -1.27 -4.29 12.99
N PRO A 153 -2.31 -3.48 12.74
CA PRO A 153 -3.45 -3.90 11.94
C PRO A 153 -3.06 -4.12 10.49
N LEU A 154 -3.89 -4.89 9.77
CA LEU A 154 -3.82 -5.05 8.33
C LEU A 154 -4.59 -3.93 7.63
N MET A 155 -4.06 -3.47 6.50
CA MET A 155 -4.76 -2.64 5.54
C MET A 155 -5.04 -3.50 4.30
N ILE A 156 -6.30 -3.93 4.15
CA ILE A 156 -6.66 -5.02 3.24
C ILE A 156 -7.24 -4.49 1.94
N HIS A 157 -6.67 -4.96 0.82
CA HIS A 157 -7.23 -4.88 -0.52
C HIS A 157 -8.01 -6.16 -0.84
N CYS A 158 -9.22 -6.02 -1.38
CA CYS A 158 -10.02 -7.15 -1.83
C CYS A 158 -10.78 -6.80 -3.11
N ARG A 159 -10.48 -7.51 -4.21
CA ARG A 159 -11.17 -7.32 -5.48
C ARG A 159 -11.48 -8.67 -6.13
N ASN A 160 -12.78 -8.98 -6.29
CA ASN A 160 -13.26 -10.26 -6.80
C ASN A 160 -12.75 -11.53 -6.06
N ALA A 161 -12.40 -11.39 -4.77
CA ALA A 161 -11.72 -12.43 -4.00
C ALA A 161 -12.26 -12.59 -2.57
N PHE A 162 -13.46 -12.07 -2.27
CA PHE A 162 -13.96 -11.95 -0.90
C PHE A 162 -14.07 -13.31 -0.19
N SER A 163 -14.55 -14.37 -0.86
CA SER A 163 -14.66 -15.71 -0.26
C SER A 163 -13.31 -16.22 0.21
N ASP A 164 -12.32 -16.23 -0.70
CA ASP A 164 -10.98 -16.71 -0.38
C ASP A 164 -10.29 -15.86 0.71
N LEU A 165 -10.58 -14.55 0.71
CA LEU A 165 -10.00 -13.65 1.70
C LEU A 165 -10.53 -13.88 3.11
N VAL A 166 -11.79 -14.28 3.24
CA VAL A 166 -12.41 -14.59 4.54
C VAL A 166 -12.02 -15.98 5.04
N ASP A 167 -11.70 -16.90 4.12
CA ASP A 167 -11.29 -18.28 4.44
C ASP A 167 -9.83 -18.38 4.93
N ILE A 168 -9.03 -17.31 4.75
CA ILE A 168 -7.65 -17.17 5.25
C ILE A 168 -7.65 -16.55 6.66
#